data_90b73a529f791f51e2eb32ea9911eae8
#
_entry.id   90b73a529f791f51e2eb32ea9911eae8
#
_cell.length_a   1.000
_cell.length_b   1.000
_cell.length_c   1.000
_cell.angle_alpha   90.00
_cell.angle_beta   90.00
_cell.angle_gamma   90.00
#
_symmetry.space_group_name_H-M   'P 1'
#
loop_
_entity.id
_entity.type
_entity.pdbx_description
1 polymer ?
#
loop_
_entity_poly.entity_id
_entity_poly.type
_entity_poly.pdbx_seq_one_letter_code
_entity_poly.pdbx_strand_id
1 'polypeptide(L)'
;MLLCSTAGEAQQRQAALQQGIAEVEQQVDSIEADALATMPSLVPGSPQRLPLLGKILFFDKALSVNRNEACAFCHMPQTGFQGAIESLNQGAVAQPGSVRTRFSLRKPPSAAYAAFSPPLFYADKPGEAKCSHCFIGGNFWDLRATGLRLQSPTAMQAEGSPLNPTEMANPDPACVVRRMSERPYKGLFESVWGPRAFEVAWPDDVDALCSRPNDNPASSIGSEVPGPNTTPLVVKLGPADRERVQSTFDQMGEAIAAYEASSEVSPFSSKFDAYLAGKAELSEAERRGHDLYNGQAKCLNCHVDPKGEHHPLFTDNTTSNLGVPRNPDLAFYRETQPDAFGYVPNPQGDAFVDKGFGNFLRSPENANEAWKQLAPQFDGRFRVATVRNVDKRPRPEFVKAYMHNGYFKSLKEVVHFYNTRDTLPRCEAGSPGEKVSCWPPPENATNINTNCCDLGLSDDQEDDVVAFLKTLTDGYAAPLGSPPSSAVPPAARDN
;
A
#
# COMPACT_ATOMS: atom_id res chain seq x y z
N MET A 1 26.53 -5.77 21.13
CA MET A 1 27.54 -6.37 20.24
C MET A 1 27.05 -6.17 18.82
N LEU A 2 27.44 -5.06 18.18
CA LEU A 2 27.10 -4.77 16.80
C LEU A 2 27.72 -5.88 15.94
N LEU A 3 26.89 -6.73 15.34
CA LEU A 3 27.33 -7.64 14.29
C LEU A 3 27.75 -6.79 13.09
N CYS A 4 29.06 -6.52 12.96
CA CYS A 4 29.62 -6.10 11.70
C CYS A 4 29.31 -7.21 10.69
N SER A 5 28.33 -7.00 9.80
CA SER A 5 28.17 -7.89 8.66
C SER A 5 29.49 -7.95 7.92
N THR A 6 29.97 -9.16 7.62
CA THR A 6 31.19 -9.31 6.83
C THR A 6 30.97 -8.73 5.43
N ALA A 7 32.04 -8.26 4.76
CA ALA A 7 31.93 -7.78 3.38
C ALA A 7 31.25 -8.81 2.45
N GLY A 8 31.39 -10.11 2.73
CA GLY A 8 30.73 -11.19 2.03
C GLY A 8 29.20 -11.21 2.22
N GLU A 9 28.69 -10.96 3.42
CA GLU A 9 27.24 -10.91 3.69
C GLU A 9 26.59 -9.70 2.99
N ALA A 10 27.27 -8.54 3.02
CA ALA A 10 26.78 -7.35 2.30
C ALA A 10 26.71 -7.61 0.77
N GLN A 11 27.72 -8.26 0.21
CA GLN A 11 27.75 -8.63 -1.20
C GLN A 11 26.65 -9.65 -1.57
N GLN A 12 26.41 -10.64 -0.70
CA GLN A 12 25.32 -11.62 -0.88
C GLN A 12 23.95 -10.96 -0.84
N ARG A 13 23.70 -10.05 0.10
CA ARG A 13 22.44 -9.29 0.19
C ARG A 13 22.21 -8.44 -1.05
N GLN A 14 23.26 -7.78 -1.55
CA GLN A 14 23.19 -6.97 -2.76
C GLN A 14 22.89 -7.85 -4.00
N ALA A 15 23.53 -9.00 -4.11
CA ALA A 15 23.27 -9.94 -5.20
C ALA A 15 21.81 -10.48 -5.15
N ALA A 16 21.31 -10.85 -3.96
CA ALA A 16 19.93 -11.28 -3.80
C ALA A 16 18.91 -10.19 -4.15
N LEU A 17 19.20 -8.94 -3.82
CA LEU A 17 18.37 -7.80 -4.22
C LEU A 17 18.36 -7.61 -5.73
N GLN A 18 19.51 -7.63 -6.37
CA GLN A 18 19.64 -7.51 -7.84
C GLN A 18 18.88 -8.63 -8.56
N GLN A 19 19.02 -9.86 -8.07
CA GLN A 19 18.29 -11.00 -8.61
C GLN A 19 16.76 -10.81 -8.44
N GLY A 20 16.30 -10.43 -7.26
CA GLY A 20 14.88 -10.19 -7.00
C GLY A 20 14.29 -9.07 -7.86
N ILE A 21 15.05 -7.99 -8.10
CA ILE A 21 14.65 -6.91 -9.02
C ILE A 21 14.51 -7.47 -10.44
N ALA A 22 15.48 -8.25 -10.93
CA ALA A 22 15.44 -8.80 -12.27
C ALA A 22 14.27 -9.79 -12.48
N GLU A 23 13.98 -10.62 -11.49
CA GLU A 23 12.84 -11.54 -11.52
C GLU A 23 11.50 -10.79 -11.58
N VAL A 24 11.32 -9.75 -10.79
CA VAL A 24 10.12 -8.90 -10.82
C VAL A 24 10.02 -8.16 -12.15
N GLU A 25 11.12 -7.63 -12.65
CA GLU A 25 11.18 -6.94 -13.94
C GLU A 25 10.71 -7.86 -15.09
N GLN A 26 11.20 -9.09 -15.14
CA GLN A 26 10.77 -10.07 -16.15
C GLN A 26 9.26 -10.38 -16.05
N GLN A 27 8.72 -10.50 -14.85
CA GLN A 27 7.30 -10.74 -14.63
C GLN A 27 6.45 -9.54 -15.05
N VAL A 28 6.88 -8.33 -14.73
CA VAL A 28 6.22 -7.08 -15.15
C VAL A 28 6.16 -7.00 -16.68
N ASP A 29 7.28 -7.24 -17.36
CA ASP A 29 7.35 -7.20 -18.82
C ASP A 29 6.43 -8.25 -19.46
N SER A 30 6.36 -9.45 -18.90
CA SER A 30 5.47 -10.51 -19.39
C SER A 30 4.00 -10.11 -19.24
N ILE A 31 3.60 -9.59 -18.09
CA ILE A 31 2.19 -9.19 -17.83
C ILE A 31 1.79 -7.99 -18.69
N GLU A 32 2.68 -6.99 -18.86
CA GLU A 32 2.44 -5.86 -19.76
C GLU A 32 2.25 -6.34 -21.20
N ALA A 33 3.14 -7.20 -21.69
CA ALA A 33 3.06 -7.75 -23.05
C ALA A 33 1.75 -8.51 -23.30
N ASP A 34 1.32 -9.36 -22.38
CA ASP A 34 0.06 -10.10 -22.43
C ASP A 34 -1.15 -9.15 -22.44
N ALA A 35 -1.12 -8.11 -21.62
CA ALA A 35 -2.17 -7.10 -21.58
C ALA A 35 -2.24 -6.30 -22.89
N LEU A 36 -1.11 -5.89 -23.44
CA LEU A 36 -1.04 -5.21 -24.76
C LEU A 36 -1.54 -6.12 -25.89
N ALA A 37 -1.24 -7.40 -25.87
CA ALA A 37 -1.73 -8.37 -26.85
C ALA A 37 -3.25 -8.55 -26.81
N THR A 38 -3.88 -8.27 -25.68
CA THR A 38 -5.34 -8.35 -25.51
C THR A 38 -6.10 -7.16 -26.14
N MET A 39 -5.47 -5.99 -26.27
CA MET A 39 -6.10 -4.76 -26.77
C MET A 39 -6.88 -4.91 -28.09
N PRO A 40 -6.31 -5.56 -29.13
CA PRO A 40 -6.99 -5.66 -30.43
C PRO A 40 -8.30 -6.45 -30.41
N SER A 41 -8.48 -7.33 -29.41
CA SER A 41 -9.69 -8.16 -29.27
C SER A 41 -10.87 -7.43 -28.65
N LEU A 42 -10.65 -6.21 -28.09
CA LEU A 42 -11.71 -5.46 -27.41
C LEU A 42 -12.64 -4.75 -28.39
N VAL A 43 -13.93 -5.06 -28.28
CA VAL A 43 -14.97 -4.36 -29.03
C VAL A 43 -15.06 -2.89 -28.55
N PRO A 44 -15.22 -1.92 -29.49
CA PRO A 44 -15.49 -0.52 -29.12
C PRO A 44 -16.68 -0.41 -28.15
N GLY A 45 -16.51 0.35 -27.05
CA GLY A 45 -17.54 0.51 -26.00
C GLY A 45 -17.60 -0.63 -24.98
N SER A 46 -16.74 -1.65 -25.07
CA SER A 46 -16.68 -2.71 -24.06
C SER A 46 -16.32 -2.16 -22.67
N PRO A 47 -17.02 -2.58 -21.59
CA PRO A 47 -16.70 -2.15 -20.22
C PRO A 47 -15.31 -2.63 -19.75
N GLN A 48 -14.71 -3.65 -20.40
CA GLN A 48 -13.38 -4.15 -20.08
C GLN A 48 -12.24 -3.23 -20.54
N ARG A 49 -12.53 -2.23 -21.39
CA ARG A 49 -11.48 -1.33 -21.94
C ARG A 49 -10.79 -0.50 -20.87
N LEU A 50 -11.56 0.04 -19.93
CA LEU A 50 -11.01 0.88 -18.86
C LEU A 50 -10.15 0.07 -17.87
N PRO A 51 -10.60 -1.06 -17.32
CA PRO A 51 -9.74 -1.90 -16.47
C PRO A 51 -8.50 -2.45 -17.20
N LEU A 52 -8.61 -2.82 -18.50
CA LEU A 52 -7.45 -3.26 -19.27
C LEU A 52 -6.43 -2.12 -19.46
N LEU A 53 -6.91 -0.91 -19.79
CA LEU A 53 -6.03 0.26 -19.86
C LEU A 53 -5.33 0.50 -18.52
N GLY A 54 -6.07 0.43 -17.42
CA GLY A 54 -5.51 0.55 -16.06
C GLY A 54 -4.47 -0.52 -15.76
N LYS A 55 -4.71 -1.77 -16.17
CA LYS A 55 -3.73 -2.86 -16.06
C LYS A 55 -2.44 -2.55 -16.81
N ILE A 56 -2.53 -2.14 -18.08
CA ILE A 56 -1.36 -1.80 -18.86
C ILE A 56 -0.56 -0.66 -18.20
N LEU A 57 -1.24 0.40 -17.76
CA LEU A 57 -0.62 1.52 -17.06
C LEU A 57 0.05 1.10 -15.73
N PHE A 58 -0.56 0.18 -14.99
CA PHE A 58 -0.04 -0.34 -13.72
C PHE A 58 1.27 -1.13 -13.91
N PHE A 59 1.46 -1.77 -15.07
CA PHE A 59 2.65 -2.54 -15.40
C PHE A 59 3.65 -1.79 -16.29
N ASP A 60 3.37 -0.56 -16.75
CA ASP A 60 4.23 0.20 -17.66
C ASP A 60 5.41 0.86 -16.93
N LYS A 61 6.59 0.27 -17.06
CA LYS A 61 7.86 0.82 -16.54
C LYS A 61 8.25 2.15 -17.18
N ALA A 62 7.83 2.38 -18.43
CA ALA A 62 8.22 3.58 -19.16
C ALA A 62 7.65 4.86 -18.54
N LEU A 63 6.68 4.77 -17.63
CA LEU A 63 6.10 5.91 -16.92
C LEU A 63 7.01 6.50 -15.84
N SER A 64 8.07 5.80 -15.41
CA SER A 64 9.03 6.33 -14.43
C SER A 64 10.15 7.16 -15.08
N VAL A 65 10.84 7.98 -14.29
CA VAL A 65 11.87 8.91 -14.78
C VAL A 65 12.99 8.20 -15.55
N ASN A 66 13.44 7.03 -15.10
CA ASN A 66 14.45 6.22 -15.76
C ASN A 66 13.86 5.05 -16.56
N ARG A 67 12.53 5.01 -16.76
CA ARG A 67 11.82 3.96 -17.52
C ARG A 67 12.10 2.54 -16.99
N ASN A 68 12.25 2.39 -15.69
CA ASN A 68 12.67 1.16 -15.02
C ASN A 68 11.82 0.80 -13.79
N GLU A 69 10.72 1.53 -13.51
CA GLU A 69 9.85 1.32 -12.36
C GLU A 69 8.39 1.42 -12.76
N ALA A 70 7.58 0.45 -12.36
CA ALA A 70 6.12 0.43 -12.52
C ALA A 70 5.44 0.23 -11.17
N CYS A 71 4.14 0.51 -11.05
CA CYS A 71 3.38 0.24 -9.81
C CYS A 71 3.54 -1.22 -9.37
N ALA A 72 3.56 -2.15 -10.33
CA ALA A 72 3.70 -3.57 -10.10
C ALA A 72 5.01 -3.99 -9.41
N PHE A 73 6.10 -3.22 -9.50
CA PHE A 73 7.33 -3.55 -8.77
C PHE A 73 7.14 -3.62 -7.26
N CYS A 74 6.26 -2.76 -6.74
CA CYS A 74 5.88 -2.76 -5.32
C CYS A 74 4.62 -3.58 -5.07
N HIS A 75 3.78 -3.81 -6.11
CA HIS A 75 2.42 -4.35 -5.99
C HIS A 75 2.19 -5.55 -6.93
N MET A 76 2.93 -6.66 -6.73
CA MET A 76 2.78 -7.87 -7.56
C MET A 76 1.59 -8.74 -7.13
N PRO A 77 0.82 -9.31 -8.07
CA PRO A 77 -0.36 -10.14 -7.79
C PRO A 77 -0.08 -11.35 -6.89
N GLN A 78 1.04 -12.07 -7.12
CA GLN A 78 1.38 -13.27 -6.38
C GLN A 78 1.70 -13.05 -4.90
N THR A 79 1.96 -11.79 -4.50
CA THR A 79 2.20 -11.43 -3.11
C THR A 79 1.02 -10.70 -2.47
N GLY A 80 -0.14 -10.70 -3.12
CA GLY A 80 -1.32 -9.96 -2.68
C GLY A 80 -1.18 -8.46 -2.92
N PHE A 81 -0.56 -8.08 -4.03
CA PHE A 81 -0.32 -6.70 -4.44
C PHE A 81 0.47 -5.86 -3.43
N GLN A 82 1.48 -6.48 -2.81
CA GLN A 82 2.39 -5.81 -1.86
C GLN A 82 3.74 -6.54 -1.79
N GLY A 83 4.85 -5.83 -1.55
CA GLY A 83 6.15 -6.36 -1.19
C GLY A 83 6.63 -7.54 -2.05
N ALA A 84 6.91 -7.29 -3.34
CA ALA A 84 7.20 -8.32 -4.34
C ALA A 84 8.53 -9.05 -4.14
N ILE A 85 9.54 -8.40 -3.53
CA ILE A 85 10.92 -8.88 -3.45
C ILE A 85 11.20 -9.41 -2.04
N GLU A 86 11.44 -10.72 -1.93
CA GLU A 86 11.63 -11.38 -0.63
C GLU A 86 12.86 -10.87 0.14
N SER A 87 13.98 -10.65 -0.54
CA SER A 87 15.19 -10.12 0.10
C SER A 87 14.99 -8.72 0.70
N LEU A 88 14.12 -7.90 0.11
CA LEU A 88 13.69 -6.63 0.70
C LEU A 88 12.78 -6.86 1.91
N ASN A 89 11.81 -7.74 1.81
CA ASN A 89 10.93 -8.05 2.94
C ASN A 89 11.71 -8.55 4.17
N GLN A 90 12.79 -9.29 3.96
CA GLN A 90 13.69 -9.76 5.02
C GLN A 90 14.54 -8.64 5.63
N GLY A 91 14.90 -7.61 4.86
CA GLY A 91 15.81 -6.54 5.25
C GLY A 91 15.18 -5.13 5.16
N ALA A 92 15.58 -4.38 4.14
CA ALA A 92 15.24 -2.96 3.96
C ALA A 92 13.76 -2.64 3.81
N VAL A 93 12.92 -3.62 3.54
CA VAL A 93 11.45 -3.59 3.46
C VAL A 93 10.87 -2.70 2.37
N ALA A 94 11.29 -1.44 2.32
CA ALA A 94 10.91 -0.52 1.25
C ALA A 94 11.68 -0.84 -0.04
N GLN A 95 11.02 -0.67 -1.18
CA GLN A 95 11.64 -0.87 -2.47
C GLN A 95 12.45 0.36 -2.88
N PRO A 96 13.57 0.18 -3.62
CA PRO A 96 14.23 1.31 -4.26
C PRO A 96 13.37 1.80 -5.41
N GLY A 97 13.20 3.11 -5.53
CA GLY A 97 12.45 3.73 -6.62
C GLY A 97 13.19 3.70 -7.97
N SER A 98 12.69 4.45 -8.94
CA SER A 98 13.31 4.59 -10.28
C SER A 98 14.76 5.13 -10.19
N VAL A 99 15.05 5.98 -9.22
CA VAL A 99 16.41 6.30 -8.78
C VAL A 99 16.81 5.27 -7.72
N ARG A 100 17.55 4.25 -8.12
CA ARG A 100 17.82 3.02 -7.33
C ARG A 100 18.54 3.24 -6.00
N THR A 101 18.97 4.46 -5.70
CA THR A 101 19.57 4.86 -4.43
C THR A 101 18.58 5.51 -3.47
N ARG A 102 17.30 5.66 -3.84
CA ARG A 102 16.27 6.27 -3.03
C ARG A 102 15.27 5.21 -2.57
N PHE A 103 15.08 5.07 -1.27
CA PHE A 103 14.14 4.14 -0.68
C PHE A 103 12.98 4.87 -0.01
N SER A 104 11.79 4.32 -0.11
CA SER A 104 10.63 4.87 0.58
C SER A 104 10.70 4.64 2.09
N LEU A 105 10.06 5.52 2.86
CA LEU A 105 9.97 5.42 4.33
C LEU A 105 9.16 4.19 4.77
N ARG A 106 8.18 3.77 4.00
CA ARG A 106 7.22 2.76 4.42
C ARG A 106 7.13 1.61 3.44
N LYS A 107 6.75 0.45 3.96
CA LYS A 107 6.37 -0.72 3.16
C LYS A 107 5.18 -0.37 2.25
N PRO A 108 5.14 -0.82 0.98
CA PRO A 108 3.97 -0.67 0.15
C PRO A 108 2.75 -1.38 0.78
N PRO A 109 1.61 -0.69 0.98
CA PRO A 109 0.36 -1.34 1.36
C PRO A 109 -0.17 -2.22 0.23
N SER A 110 -1.15 -3.09 0.50
CA SER A 110 -1.80 -3.83 -0.59
C SER A 110 -2.63 -2.89 -1.47
N ALA A 111 -2.49 -3.02 -2.80
CA ALA A 111 -3.39 -2.40 -3.76
C ALA A 111 -4.72 -3.20 -3.89
N ALA A 112 -4.71 -4.51 -3.57
CA ALA A 112 -5.94 -5.28 -3.53
C ALA A 112 -6.92 -4.71 -2.49
N TYR A 113 -8.17 -4.55 -2.92
CA TYR A 113 -9.26 -3.98 -2.13
C TYR A 113 -9.10 -2.50 -1.74
N ALA A 114 -8.05 -1.81 -2.19
CA ALA A 114 -7.84 -0.39 -1.93
C ALA A 114 -8.91 0.50 -2.60
N ALA A 115 -9.44 0.04 -3.74
CA ALA A 115 -10.47 0.74 -4.50
C ALA A 115 -11.81 0.89 -3.76
N PHE A 116 -12.04 0.14 -2.68
CA PHE A 116 -13.25 0.23 -1.86
C PHE A 116 -13.14 1.21 -0.68
N SER A 117 -12.02 1.90 -0.54
CA SER A 117 -11.88 2.97 0.46
C SER A 117 -12.70 4.19 0.06
N PRO A 118 -13.57 4.73 0.94
CA PRO A 118 -14.30 5.94 0.63
C PRO A 118 -13.39 7.18 0.60
N PRO A 119 -13.81 8.28 -0.03
CA PRO A 119 -13.16 9.57 0.15
C PRO A 119 -13.03 9.93 1.62
N LEU A 120 -11.90 10.55 1.99
CA LEU A 120 -11.58 10.89 3.38
C LEU A 120 -12.58 11.90 3.94
N PHE A 121 -13.13 11.60 5.10
CA PHE A 121 -13.96 12.53 5.85
C PHE A 121 -13.69 12.42 7.36
N TYR A 122 -14.03 13.48 8.09
CA TYR A 122 -13.97 13.52 9.55
C TYR A 122 -15.37 13.34 10.13
N ALA A 123 -15.56 12.26 10.89
CA ALA A 123 -16.79 11.97 11.59
C ALA A 123 -16.74 12.63 12.98
N ASP A 124 -17.49 13.71 13.17
CA ASP A 124 -17.50 14.49 14.42
C ASP A 124 -18.75 14.27 15.27
N LYS A 125 -19.80 13.62 14.72
CA LYS A 125 -21.08 13.42 15.40
C LYS A 125 -21.27 11.96 15.84
N PRO A 126 -21.88 11.73 17.01
CA PRO A 126 -22.29 10.40 17.43
C PRO A 126 -23.26 9.78 16.42
N GLY A 127 -22.94 8.54 15.96
CA GLY A 127 -23.79 7.80 15.01
C GLY A 127 -23.50 8.09 13.53
N GLU A 128 -22.63 9.05 13.20
CA GLU A 128 -22.20 9.31 11.81
C GLU A 128 -21.32 8.18 11.29
N ALA A 129 -20.56 7.57 12.20
CA ALA A 129 -19.74 6.38 11.92
C ALA A 129 -19.61 5.53 13.19
N LYS A 130 -18.88 4.39 13.10
CA LYS A 130 -18.57 3.54 14.26
C LYS A 130 -17.73 4.25 15.33
N CYS A 131 -17.00 5.29 14.96
CA CYS A 131 -16.23 6.14 15.86
C CYS A 131 -16.74 7.59 15.79
N SER A 132 -16.58 8.33 16.87
CA SER A 132 -16.72 9.78 16.92
C SER A 132 -15.34 10.43 17.01
N HIS A 133 -15.18 11.61 16.42
CA HIS A 133 -13.90 12.32 16.35
C HIS A 133 -12.78 11.49 15.69
N CYS A 134 -13.08 10.90 14.56
CA CYS A 134 -12.15 10.09 13.77
C CYS A 134 -12.22 10.41 12.28
N PHE A 135 -11.14 10.07 11.58
CA PHE A 135 -11.11 10.10 10.12
C PHE A 135 -11.38 8.72 9.56
N ILE A 136 -12.09 8.68 8.44
CA ILE A 136 -12.49 7.46 7.72
C ILE A 136 -12.21 7.66 6.24
N GLY A 137 -11.66 6.65 5.59
CA GLY A 137 -11.38 6.68 4.15
C GLY A 137 -9.95 7.10 3.82
N GLY A 138 -9.72 7.42 2.55
CA GLY A 138 -8.39 7.72 2.04
C GLY A 138 -7.51 6.48 1.81
N ASN A 139 -6.44 6.63 1.04
CA ASN A 139 -5.43 5.60 0.77
C ASN A 139 -4.03 6.07 1.18
N PHE A 140 -3.01 5.23 1.02
CA PHE A 140 -1.73 5.22 1.71
C PHE A 140 -1.85 4.94 3.23
N TRP A 141 -0.72 4.67 3.87
CA TRP A 141 -0.67 4.46 5.33
C TRP A 141 -1.09 5.69 6.14
N ASP A 142 -0.95 6.88 5.57
CA ASP A 142 -1.22 8.18 6.18
C ASP A 142 -2.43 8.92 5.57
N LEU A 143 -3.27 8.23 4.80
CA LEU A 143 -4.52 8.73 4.21
C LEU A 143 -4.38 9.97 3.29
N ARG A 144 -3.14 10.35 2.90
CA ARG A 144 -2.91 11.56 2.08
C ARG A 144 -3.56 11.50 0.70
N ALA A 145 -3.78 10.30 0.14
CA ALA A 145 -4.65 10.14 -1.03
C ALA A 145 -6.11 10.19 -0.58
N THR A 146 -6.60 11.41 -0.39
CA THR A 146 -7.88 11.69 0.27
C THR A 146 -9.09 11.30 -0.58
N GLY A 147 -8.97 11.25 -1.89
CA GLY A 147 -10.10 11.06 -2.80
C GLY A 147 -10.99 12.29 -2.98
N LEU A 148 -10.72 13.40 -2.32
CA LEU A 148 -11.63 14.56 -2.35
C LEU A 148 -11.73 15.22 -3.73
N ARG A 149 -10.65 15.24 -4.50
CA ARG A 149 -10.63 15.86 -5.84
C ARG A 149 -11.28 14.96 -6.90
N LEU A 150 -10.93 13.68 -6.91
CA LEU A 150 -11.39 12.71 -7.92
C LEU A 150 -12.56 11.82 -7.43
N GLN A 151 -13.05 12.03 -6.23
CA GLN A 151 -14.00 11.15 -5.55
C GLN A 151 -13.53 9.69 -5.47
N SER A 152 -12.22 9.47 -5.60
CA SER A 152 -11.55 8.17 -5.58
C SER A 152 -10.19 8.28 -4.90
N PRO A 153 -10.04 7.75 -3.68
CA PRO A 153 -8.72 7.67 -3.02
C PRO A 153 -7.70 6.88 -3.83
N THR A 154 -8.14 5.85 -4.54
CA THR A 154 -7.27 5.00 -5.36
C THR A 154 -6.74 5.73 -6.58
N ALA A 155 -7.59 6.49 -7.29
CA ALA A 155 -7.14 7.31 -8.40
C ALA A 155 -6.13 8.37 -7.96
N MET A 156 -6.39 9.05 -6.84
CA MET A 156 -5.44 10.02 -6.27
C MET A 156 -4.15 9.36 -5.76
N GLN A 157 -4.21 8.12 -5.26
CA GLN A 157 -3.01 7.35 -4.90
C GLN A 157 -2.17 7.04 -6.14
N ALA A 158 -2.82 6.60 -7.24
CA ALA A 158 -2.14 6.29 -8.49
C ALA A 158 -1.44 7.50 -9.14
N GLU A 159 -1.88 8.72 -8.85
CA GLU A 159 -1.19 9.96 -9.24
C GLU A 159 0.01 10.29 -8.35
N GLY A 160 0.00 9.87 -7.10
CA GLY A 160 1.06 10.18 -6.15
C GLY A 160 2.38 9.50 -6.48
N SER A 161 2.34 8.20 -6.75
CA SER A 161 3.53 7.37 -7.00
C SER A 161 4.38 7.82 -8.20
N PRO A 162 3.80 8.21 -9.36
CA PRO A 162 4.59 8.71 -10.49
C PRO A 162 5.44 9.94 -10.16
N LEU A 163 5.02 10.78 -9.24
CA LEU A 163 5.69 12.02 -8.88
C LEU A 163 6.58 11.91 -7.64
N ASN A 164 6.42 10.85 -6.85
CA ASN A 164 7.17 10.66 -5.61
C ASN A 164 8.67 10.47 -5.89
N PRO A 165 9.57 11.30 -5.30
CA PRO A 165 11.01 11.21 -5.51
C PRO A 165 11.62 9.85 -5.19
N THR A 166 11.05 9.10 -4.25
CA THR A 166 11.53 7.79 -3.80
C THR A 166 10.81 6.61 -4.48
N GLU A 167 9.91 6.92 -5.45
CA GLU A 167 9.18 5.92 -6.24
C GLU A 167 9.50 6.13 -7.74
N MET A 168 8.58 6.65 -8.56
CA MET A 168 8.81 6.81 -10.01
C MET A 168 9.52 8.12 -10.38
N ALA A 169 9.61 9.08 -9.47
CA ALA A 169 10.45 10.28 -9.49
C ALA A 169 10.29 11.21 -10.71
N ASN A 170 9.11 11.28 -11.34
CA ASN A 170 8.90 12.29 -12.39
C ASN A 170 8.75 13.69 -11.79
N PRO A 171 9.36 14.72 -12.40
CA PRO A 171 9.33 16.06 -11.84
C PRO A 171 7.99 16.78 -12.03
N ASP A 172 7.19 16.38 -13.03
CA ASP A 172 5.94 17.05 -13.44
C ASP A 172 4.96 16.02 -14.03
N PRO A 173 3.65 16.10 -13.78
CA PRO A 173 2.63 15.29 -14.48
C PRO A 173 2.77 15.31 -16.01
N ALA A 174 3.23 16.43 -16.58
CA ALA A 174 3.48 16.56 -18.00
C ALA A 174 4.49 15.53 -18.52
N CYS A 175 5.47 15.15 -17.72
CA CYS A 175 6.46 14.12 -18.09
C CYS A 175 5.83 12.73 -18.20
N VAL A 176 4.88 12.41 -17.31
CA VAL A 176 4.14 11.15 -17.38
C VAL A 176 3.25 11.13 -18.62
N VAL A 177 2.47 12.20 -18.86
CA VAL A 177 1.60 12.32 -20.05
C VAL A 177 2.40 12.30 -21.34
N ARG A 178 3.58 12.95 -21.37
CA ARG A 178 4.51 12.90 -22.51
C ARG A 178 4.92 11.46 -22.84
N ARG A 179 5.29 10.68 -21.82
CA ARG A 179 5.64 9.26 -21.97
C ARG A 179 4.45 8.42 -22.45
N MET A 180 3.27 8.59 -21.84
CA MET A 180 2.05 7.89 -22.26
C MET A 180 1.73 8.14 -23.74
N SER A 181 1.96 9.35 -24.25
CA SER A 181 1.70 9.71 -25.66
C SER A 181 2.54 8.94 -26.67
N GLU A 182 3.65 8.33 -26.23
CA GLU A 182 4.57 7.53 -27.04
C GLU A 182 4.28 6.02 -26.96
N ARG A 183 3.32 5.60 -26.13
CA ARG A 183 3.10 4.17 -25.82
C ARG A 183 2.11 3.52 -26.81
N PRO A 184 2.22 2.19 -27.04
CA PRO A 184 1.32 1.45 -27.92
C PRO A 184 -0.15 1.56 -27.56
N TYR A 185 -0.48 1.77 -26.27
CA TYR A 185 -1.85 1.90 -25.80
C TYR A 185 -2.45 3.30 -25.97
N LYS A 186 -1.75 4.26 -26.58
CA LYS A 186 -2.27 5.60 -26.85
C LYS A 186 -3.66 5.57 -27.47
N GLY A 187 -3.82 4.77 -28.53
CA GLY A 187 -5.12 4.63 -29.21
C GLY A 187 -6.24 4.05 -28.32
N LEU A 188 -5.90 3.12 -27.41
CA LEU A 188 -6.86 2.63 -26.42
C LEU A 188 -7.27 3.75 -25.47
N PHE A 189 -6.31 4.53 -24.96
CA PHE A 189 -6.55 5.68 -24.08
C PHE A 189 -7.49 6.70 -24.75
N GLU A 190 -7.14 7.13 -25.97
CA GLU A 190 -7.95 8.06 -26.76
C GLU A 190 -9.37 7.55 -27.06
N SER A 191 -9.52 6.24 -27.19
CA SER A 191 -10.82 5.62 -27.39
C SER A 191 -11.72 5.59 -26.15
N VAL A 192 -11.14 5.71 -24.95
CA VAL A 192 -11.86 5.78 -23.68
C VAL A 192 -12.18 7.23 -23.34
N TRP A 193 -11.21 8.14 -23.48
CA TRP A 193 -11.27 9.50 -22.96
C TRP A 193 -11.40 10.59 -24.05
N GLY A 194 -11.28 10.20 -25.30
CA GLY A 194 -11.39 11.11 -26.44
C GLY A 194 -10.05 11.38 -27.12
N PRO A 195 -10.08 11.74 -28.43
CA PRO A 195 -8.89 11.78 -29.30
C PRO A 195 -7.91 12.91 -28.95
N ARG A 196 -8.30 13.88 -28.12
CA ARG A 196 -7.48 15.04 -27.79
C ARG A 196 -6.69 14.93 -26.51
N ALA A 197 -6.69 13.78 -25.86
CA ALA A 197 -5.97 13.58 -24.59
C ALA A 197 -4.48 13.94 -24.65
N PHE A 198 -3.85 13.69 -25.81
CA PHE A 198 -2.41 13.94 -26.03
C PHE A 198 -2.10 15.09 -27.00
N GLU A 199 -3.10 15.92 -27.35
CA GLU A 199 -2.90 17.11 -28.19
C GLU A 199 -2.30 18.27 -27.36
N VAL A 200 -1.02 18.16 -27.01
CA VAL A 200 -0.26 19.12 -26.20
C VAL A 200 0.86 19.71 -27.04
N ALA A 201 0.99 21.05 -27.07
CA ALA A 201 2.11 21.74 -27.68
C ALA A 201 3.32 21.66 -26.72
N TRP A 202 4.17 20.65 -26.94
CA TRP A 202 5.33 20.41 -26.10
C TRP A 202 6.44 21.43 -26.39
N PRO A 203 7.11 21.99 -25.35
CA PRO A 203 8.33 22.79 -25.55
C PRO A 203 9.49 21.92 -26.01
N ASP A 204 10.47 22.51 -26.72
CA ASP A 204 11.61 21.80 -27.28
C ASP A 204 12.50 21.11 -26.23
N ASP A 205 12.50 21.61 -24.99
CA ASP A 205 13.31 21.10 -23.87
C ASP A 205 12.57 20.08 -22.99
N VAL A 206 11.35 19.65 -23.35
CA VAL A 206 10.52 18.77 -22.52
C VAL A 206 11.21 17.46 -22.18
N ASP A 207 11.85 16.80 -23.15
CA ASP A 207 12.47 15.51 -22.91
C ASP A 207 13.73 15.65 -22.03
N ALA A 208 14.49 16.74 -22.17
CA ALA A 208 15.62 17.04 -21.30
C ALA A 208 15.18 17.32 -19.85
N LEU A 209 14.08 18.06 -19.66
CA LEU A 209 13.52 18.32 -18.33
C LEU A 209 12.99 17.02 -17.74
N CYS A 210 12.24 16.23 -18.48
CA CYS A 210 11.63 14.98 -18.04
C CYS A 210 12.63 13.84 -17.78
N SER A 211 13.89 13.98 -18.19
CA SER A 211 14.97 13.05 -17.84
C SER A 211 15.57 13.30 -16.44
N ARG A 212 15.22 14.43 -15.80
CA ARG A 212 15.68 14.78 -14.46
C ARG A 212 14.71 14.23 -13.42
N PRO A 213 15.21 13.53 -12.38
CA PRO A 213 14.32 13.06 -11.32
C PRO A 213 13.76 14.21 -10.50
N ASN A 214 12.56 14.00 -9.95
CA ASN A 214 11.99 14.88 -8.94
C ASN A 214 12.90 14.91 -7.71
N ASP A 215 13.28 16.09 -7.29
CA ASP A 215 14.10 16.37 -6.11
C ASP A 215 13.36 17.24 -5.08
N ASN A 216 12.05 17.45 -5.28
CA ASN A 216 11.22 18.24 -4.38
C ASN A 216 10.82 17.41 -3.14
N PRO A 217 11.33 17.75 -1.95
CA PRO A 217 10.98 17.05 -0.72
C PRO A 217 9.50 17.16 -0.35
N ALA A 218 8.79 18.20 -0.80
CA ALA A 218 7.35 18.34 -0.59
C ALA A 218 6.51 17.27 -1.34
N SER A 219 7.07 16.61 -2.34
CA SER A 219 6.42 15.50 -3.06
C SER A 219 6.64 14.15 -2.37
N SER A 220 7.50 14.08 -1.37
CA SER A 220 7.71 12.90 -0.54
C SER A 220 6.88 12.99 0.74
N ILE A 221 6.57 11.87 1.30
CA ILE A 221 5.77 11.59 2.49
C ILE A 221 5.74 12.77 3.47
N GLY A 222 4.60 13.45 3.53
CA GLY A 222 4.25 14.49 4.51
C GLY A 222 5.43 15.41 4.84
N SER A 223 5.46 16.55 4.23
CA SER A 223 6.55 17.53 4.11
C SER A 223 7.11 18.15 5.41
N GLU A 224 7.14 17.42 6.53
CA GLU A 224 7.89 17.87 7.71
C GLU A 224 9.39 17.56 7.61
N VAL A 225 9.85 16.88 6.56
CA VAL A 225 11.28 16.72 6.31
C VAL A 225 11.78 18.01 5.64
N PRO A 226 12.50 18.89 6.35
CA PRO A 226 13.06 20.09 5.74
C PRO A 226 14.13 19.65 4.72
N GLY A 227 13.76 19.62 3.46
CA GLY A 227 14.72 19.47 2.38
C GLY A 227 15.28 20.83 1.96
N PRO A 228 16.35 20.87 1.17
CA PRO A 228 16.75 22.10 0.51
C PRO A 228 15.55 22.62 -0.30
N ASN A 229 15.30 23.93 -0.24
CA ASN A 229 14.25 24.60 -1.02
C ASN A 229 14.61 24.51 -2.50
N THR A 230 14.34 23.37 -3.11
CA THR A 230 14.48 23.21 -4.55
C THR A 230 13.20 23.72 -5.21
N THR A 231 13.35 24.61 -6.17
CA THR A 231 12.22 25.02 -7.00
C THR A 231 11.75 23.82 -7.81
N PRO A 232 10.47 23.43 -7.72
CA PRO A 232 9.98 22.30 -8.50
C PRO A 232 10.29 22.46 -9.98
N LEU A 233 10.76 21.39 -10.61
CA LEU A 233 10.93 21.35 -12.05
C LEU A 233 9.55 21.28 -12.71
N VAL A 234 9.20 22.26 -13.49
CA VAL A 234 7.89 22.36 -14.15
C VAL A 234 8.06 22.55 -15.64
N VAL A 235 7.40 21.74 -16.44
CA VAL A 235 7.33 21.89 -17.90
C VAL A 235 6.55 23.17 -18.23
N LYS A 236 7.10 24.05 -19.02
CA LYS A 236 6.46 25.32 -19.39
C LYS A 236 5.42 25.10 -20.48
N LEU A 237 4.15 25.03 -20.08
CA LEU A 237 3.00 24.84 -20.95
C LEU A 237 2.09 26.06 -20.91
N GLY A 238 1.39 26.32 -22.02
CA GLY A 238 0.27 27.26 -22.04
C GLY A 238 -0.88 26.76 -21.13
N PRO A 239 -1.78 27.67 -20.68
CA PRO A 239 -2.85 27.29 -19.75
C PRO A 239 -3.72 26.12 -20.23
N ALA A 240 -4.13 26.15 -21.50
CA ALA A 240 -4.98 25.07 -22.08
C ALA A 240 -4.26 23.72 -22.16
N ASP A 241 -2.95 23.71 -22.46
CA ASP A 241 -2.15 22.48 -22.47
C ASP A 241 -1.89 21.98 -21.06
N ARG A 242 -1.70 22.88 -20.09
CA ARG A 242 -1.56 22.48 -18.68
C ARG A 242 -2.83 21.84 -18.15
N GLU A 243 -4.00 22.38 -18.46
CA GLU A 243 -5.30 21.79 -18.11
C GLU A 243 -5.50 20.43 -18.76
N ARG A 244 -5.13 20.28 -20.03
CA ARG A 244 -5.18 19.00 -20.74
C ARG A 244 -4.27 17.95 -20.11
N VAL A 245 -3.04 18.33 -19.80
CA VAL A 245 -2.09 17.46 -19.11
C VAL A 245 -2.66 17.00 -17.76
N GLN A 246 -3.21 17.91 -16.96
CA GLN A 246 -3.81 17.54 -15.69
C GLN A 246 -4.99 16.57 -15.87
N SER A 247 -5.90 16.88 -16.80
CA SER A 247 -7.04 15.98 -17.10
C SER A 247 -6.58 14.59 -17.58
N THR A 248 -5.55 14.51 -18.43
CA THR A 248 -5.02 13.23 -18.91
C THR A 248 -4.32 12.45 -17.79
N PHE A 249 -3.66 13.13 -16.90
CA PHE A 249 -3.02 12.54 -15.72
C PHE A 249 -4.07 12.02 -14.71
N ASP A 250 -5.16 12.77 -14.50
CA ASP A 250 -6.31 12.34 -13.69
C ASP A 250 -6.95 11.06 -14.29
N GLN A 251 -7.17 11.04 -15.59
CA GLN A 251 -7.70 9.89 -16.33
C GLN A 251 -6.79 8.65 -16.24
N MET A 252 -5.48 8.82 -16.20
CA MET A 252 -4.55 7.73 -15.89
C MET A 252 -4.84 7.15 -14.51
N GLY A 253 -4.97 7.99 -13.49
CA GLY A 253 -5.31 7.55 -12.12
C GLY A 253 -6.64 6.82 -12.06
N GLU A 254 -7.67 7.33 -12.76
CA GLU A 254 -8.99 6.69 -12.84
C GLU A 254 -8.93 5.32 -13.55
N ALA A 255 -8.13 5.18 -14.60
CA ALA A 255 -7.94 3.89 -15.28
C ALA A 255 -7.27 2.87 -14.35
N ILE A 256 -6.20 3.26 -13.64
CA ILE A 256 -5.53 2.40 -12.66
C ILE A 256 -6.50 2.01 -11.54
N ALA A 257 -7.30 2.95 -11.02
CA ALA A 257 -8.32 2.65 -10.01
C ALA A 257 -9.37 1.65 -10.52
N ALA A 258 -9.76 1.72 -11.79
CA ALA A 258 -10.67 0.75 -12.39
C ALA A 258 -10.06 -0.65 -12.51
N TYR A 259 -8.76 -0.77 -12.75
CA TYR A 259 -8.04 -2.04 -12.69
C TYR A 259 -8.02 -2.58 -11.25
N GLU A 260 -7.67 -1.77 -10.27
CA GLU A 260 -7.64 -2.18 -8.86
C GLU A 260 -9.02 -2.61 -8.32
N ALA A 261 -10.09 -2.02 -8.85
CA ALA A 261 -11.46 -2.41 -8.53
C ALA A 261 -11.92 -3.69 -9.26
N SER A 262 -11.19 -4.14 -10.27
CA SER A 262 -11.57 -5.31 -11.06
C SER A 262 -11.48 -6.62 -10.29
N SER A 263 -12.16 -7.65 -10.78
CA SER A 263 -12.07 -9.01 -10.21
C SER A 263 -10.70 -9.66 -10.38
N GLU A 264 -9.78 -9.09 -11.13
CA GLU A 264 -8.40 -9.56 -11.21
C GLU A 264 -7.60 -9.17 -9.95
N VAL A 265 -7.87 -7.98 -9.40
CA VAL A 265 -7.16 -7.44 -8.22
C VAL A 265 -7.94 -7.68 -6.93
N SER A 266 -9.27 -7.57 -7.00
CA SER A 266 -10.18 -7.67 -5.86
C SER A 266 -11.29 -8.71 -6.11
N PRO A 267 -10.95 -10.01 -6.21
CA PRO A 267 -11.86 -11.05 -6.71
C PRO A 267 -12.86 -11.56 -5.68
N PHE A 268 -12.71 -11.32 -4.38
CA PHE A 268 -13.51 -11.93 -3.32
C PHE A 268 -13.62 -13.45 -3.45
N SER A 269 -12.48 -14.12 -3.61
CA SER A 269 -12.37 -15.54 -3.94
C SER A 269 -11.60 -16.35 -2.89
N SER A 270 -11.57 -15.89 -1.66
CA SER A 270 -10.90 -16.58 -0.57
C SER A 270 -11.69 -17.80 -0.08
N LYS A 271 -11.03 -18.68 0.71
CA LYS A 271 -11.72 -19.78 1.39
C LYS A 271 -12.86 -19.27 2.29
N PHE A 272 -12.65 -18.13 2.95
CA PHE A 272 -13.68 -17.54 3.80
C PHE A 272 -14.88 -17.02 2.98
N ASP A 273 -14.66 -16.44 1.79
CA ASP A 273 -15.76 -16.09 0.88
C ASP A 273 -16.54 -17.31 0.43
N ALA A 274 -15.85 -18.41 0.12
CA ALA A 274 -16.50 -19.67 -0.23
C ALA A 274 -17.27 -20.26 0.96
N TYR A 275 -16.77 -20.12 2.19
CA TYR A 275 -17.47 -20.52 3.41
C TYR A 275 -18.75 -19.70 3.61
N LEU A 276 -18.69 -18.37 3.49
CA LEU A 276 -19.85 -17.49 3.58
C LEU A 276 -20.92 -17.82 2.52
N ALA A 277 -20.48 -18.25 1.34
CA ALA A 277 -21.36 -18.70 0.26
C ALA A 277 -21.86 -20.17 0.43
N GLY A 278 -21.52 -20.86 1.51
CA GLY A 278 -21.89 -22.27 1.75
C GLY A 278 -21.21 -23.26 0.80
N LYS A 279 -20.05 -22.89 0.22
CA LYS A 279 -19.30 -23.71 -0.76
C LYS A 279 -18.01 -24.30 -0.19
N ALA A 280 -17.65 -23.97 1.03
CA ALA A 280 -16.49 -24.51 1.73
C ALA A 280 -16.78 -24.63 3.22
N GLU A 281 -15.99 -25.47 3.89
CA GLU A 281 -15.97 -25.58 5.34
C GLU A 281 -14.66 -25.08 5.91
N LEU A 282 -14.73 -24.43 7.06
CA LEU A 282 -13.55 -24.11 7.86
C LEU A 282 -13.14 -25.33 8.67
N SER A 283 -11.85 -25.59 8.78
CA SER A 283 -11.31 -26.56 9.74
C SER A 283 -11.63 -26.14 11.18
N GLU A 284 -11.43 -27.03 12.14
CA GLU A 284 -11.66 -26.70 13.56
C GLU A 284 -10.76 -25.54 14.03
N ALA A 285 -9.49 -25.53 13.64
CA ALA A 285 -8.57 -24.43 13.97
C ALA A 285 -9.02 -23.09 13.34
N GLU A 286 -9.40 -23.09 12.06
CA GLU A 286 -9.90 -21.91 11.37
C GLU A 286 -11.20 -21.38 12.00
N ARG A 287 -12.10 -22.25 12.47
CA ARG A 287 -13.33 -21.85 13.19
C ARG A 287 -13.02 -21.25 14.54
N ARG A 288 -12.18 -21.92 15.35
CA ARG A 288 -11.74 -21.34 16.63
C ARG A 288 -11.05 -20.00 16.43
N GLY A 289 -10.20 -19.91 15.39
CA GLY A 289 -9.56 -18.65 15.03
C GLY A 289 -10.55 -17.54 14.65
N HIS A 290 -11.60 -17.86 13.90
CA HIS A 290 -12.67 -16.92 13.57
C HIS A 290 -13.45 -16.47 14.83
N ASP A 291 -13.76 -17.39 15.72
CA ASP A 291 -14.42 -17.07 17.00
C ASP A 291 -13.54 -16.16 17.87
N LEU A 292 -12.25 -16.45 17.96
CA LEU A 292 -11.28 -15.62 18.66
C LEU A 292 -11.15 -14.23 18.02
N TYR A 293 -11.07 -14.15 16.70
CA TYR A 293 -11.00 -12.91 15.91
C TYR A 293 -12.19 -11.99 16.23
N ASN A 294 -13.40 -12.56 16.30
CA ASN A 294 -14.63 -11.83 16.59
C ASN A 294 -14.85 -11.57 18.09
N GLY A 295 -14.12 -12.27 18.95
CA GLY A 295 -14.27 -12.23 20.42
C GLY A 295 -13.02 -11.75 21.14
N GLN A 296 -12.32 -12.67 21.80
CA GLN A 296 -11.21 -12.38 22.74
C GLN A 296 -10.05 -11.61 22.06
N ALA A 297 -9.73 -11.91 20.82
CA ALA A 297 -8.65 -11.25 20.08
C ALA A 297 -9.01 -9.82 19.63
N LYS A 298 -10.27 -9.38 19.75
CA LYS A 298 -10.73 -8.01 19.47
C LYS A 298 -10.41 -7.47 18.07
N CYS A 299 -10.04 -8.34 17.11
CA CYS A 299 -9.67 -7.92 15.76
C CYS A 299 -10.83 -7.23 15.04
N LEU A 300 -12.07 -7.73 15.29
CA LEU A 300 -13.32 -7.17 14.74
C LEU A 300 -13.52 -5.68 15.08
N ASN A 301 -12.90 -5.16 16.13
CA ASN A 301 -13.09 -3.76 16.51
C ASN A 301 -12.60 -2.77 15.44
N CYS A 302 -11.61 -3.17 14.66
CA CYS A 302 -11.01 -2.36 13.58
C CYS A 302 -11.11 -3.08 12.23
N HIS A 303 -10.87 -4.39 12.20
CA HIS A 303 -10.94 -5.21 11.01
C HIS A 303 -12.32 -5.87 10.90
N VAL A 304 -13.31 -5.03 10.62
CA VAL A 304 -14.72 -5.40 10.68
C VAL A 304 -15.10 -6.48 9.69
N ASP A 305 -15.91 -7.44 10.17
CA ASP A 305 -16.58 -8.48 9.41
C ASP A 305 -18.09 -8.21 9.42
N PRO A 306 -18.59 -7.24 8.61
CA PRO A 306 -19.99 -6.87 8.65
C PRO A 306 -20.84 -8.03 8.10
N LYS A 307 -21.83 -8.45 8.88
CA LYS A 307 -22.88 -9.34 8.42
C LYS A 307 -23.75 -8.59 7.42
N GLY A 308 -23.78 -9.00 6.17
CA GLY A 308 -24.59 -8.34 5.14
C GLY A 308 -24.43 -8.92 3.74
N GLU A 309 -25.00 -8.22 2.74
CA GLU A 309 -25.04 -8.63 1.34
C GLU A 309 -23.69 -8.54 0.61
N HIS A 310 -22.68 -7.91 1.23
CA HIS A 310 -21.36 -7.68 0.63
C HIS A 310 -20.30 -8.53 1.32
N HIS A 311 -19.31 -8.94 0.54
CA HIS A 311 -18.10 -9.61 1.06
C HIS A 311 -17.36 -8.67 2.01
N PRO A 312 -16.95 -9.12 3.22
CA PRO A 312 -16.30 -8.27 4.19
C PRO A 312 -14.94 -7.77 3.70
N LEU A 313 -14.67 -6.47 3.90
CA LEU A 313 -13.38 -5.86 3.57
C LEU A 313 -12.35 -6.02 4.68
N PHE A 314 -12.75 -6.42 5.87
CA PHE A 314 -11.88 -6.55 7.04
C PHE A 314 -11.06 -5.28 7.33
N THR A 315 -11.72 -4.15 7.25
CA THR A 315 -11.24 -2.81 7.63
C THR A 315 -12.42 -1.90 7.91
N ASP A 316 -12.28 -0.98 8.85
CA ASP A 316 -13.20 0.12 9.08
C ASP A 316 -12.74 1.43 8.40
N ASN A 317 -11.61 1.37 7.66
CA ASN A 317 -10.95 2.50 7.01
C ASN A 317 -10.57 3.66 7.95
N THR A 318 -10.44 3.41 9.24
CA THR A 318 -9.96 4.39 10.23
C THR A 318 -8.44 4.35 10.40
N THR A 319 -7.93 5.01 11.42
CA THR A 319 -6.50 5.00 11.78
C THR A 319 -6.29 4.62 13.23
N SER A 320 -5.16 3.94 13.51
CA SER A 320 -4.74 3.60 14.86
C SER A 320 -3.22 3.72 15.02
N ASN A 321 -2.76 4.09 16.21
CA ASN A 321 -1.37 3.92 16.61
C ASN A 321 -1.25 2.67 17.49
N LEU A 322 -0.71 1.61 16.92
CA LEU A 322 -0.49 0.35 17.62
C LEU A 322 0.81 0.32 18.43
N GLY A 323 1.59 1.40 18.42
CA GLY A 323 2.89 1.42 19.10
C GLY A 323 3.90 0.45 18.52
N VAL A 324 3.89 0.26 17.19
CA VAL A 324 4.87 -0.60 16.50
C VAL A 324 6.28 -0.06 16.72
N PRO A 325 7.25 -0.91 17.09
CA PRO A 325 8.63 -0.49 17.23
C PRO A 325 9.22 0.01 15.90
N ARG A 326 10.23 0.89 16.00
CA ARG A 326 11.02 1.29 14.83
C ARG A 326 11.66 0.07 14.20
N ASN A 327 11.60 -0.02 12.87
CA ASN A 327 12.33 -1.04 12.14
C ASN A 327 13.72 -0.51 11.76
N PRO A 328 14.81 -0.98 12.40
CA PRO A 328 16.15 -0.49 12.12
C PRO A 328 16.67 -0.89 10.73
N ASP A 329 16.02 -1.85 10.07
CA ASP A 329 16.41 -2.33 8.74
C ASP A 329 15.96 -1.42 7.61
N LEU A 330 15.01 -0.50 7.85
CA LEU A 330 14.58 0.45 6.84
C LEU A 330 15.74 1.31 6.36
N ALA A 331 16.02 1.27 5.05
CA ALA A 331 17.10 2.03 4.44
C ALA A 331 16.95 3.54 4.66
N PHE A 332 15.73 4.04 4.64
CA PHE A 332 15.36 5.44 4.80
C PHE A 332 16.07 6.13 6.00
N TYR A 333 16.18 5.47 7.15
CA TYR A 333 16.82 6.08 8.33
C TYR A 333 18.32 6.37 8.14
N ARG A 334 18.95 5.71 7.16
CA ARG A 334 20.38 5.87 6.85
C ARG A 334 20.64 6.76 5.65
N GLU A 335 19.61 7.17 4.91
CA GLU A 335 19.71 7.98 3.69
C GLU A 335 19.83 9.48 4.02
N THR A 336 20.86 9.84 4.75
CA THR A 336 21.13 11.21 5.24
C THR A 336 22.03 12.02 4.35
N GLN A 337 22.61 11.42 3.30
CA GLN A 337 23.52 12.07 2.37
C GLN A 337 22.83 12.37 1.05
N PRO A 338 23.20 13.46 0.37
CA PRO A 338 22.65 13.74 -0.96
C PRO A 338 23.05 12.67 -1.97
N ASP A 339 22.11 12.29 -2.81
CA ASP A 339 22.38 11.44 -3.96
C ASP A 339 23.08 12.21 -5.10
N ALA A 340 23.29 11.57 -6.25
CA ALA A 340 23.92 12.18 -7.42
C ALA A 340 23.18 13.41 -7.98
N PHE A 341 21.91 13.59 -7.60
CA PHE A 341 21.06 14.72 -7.99
C PHE A 341 20.89 15.76 -6.88
N GLY A 342 21.53 15.57 -5.72
CA GLY A 342 21.45 16.45 -4.57
C GLY A 342 20.23 16.23 -3.66
N TYR A 343 19.42 15.20 -3.92
CA TYR A 343 18.27 14.85 -3.09
C TYR A 343 18.70 14.06 -1.84
N VAL A 344 18.18 14.43 -0.67
CA VAL A 344 18.39 13.74 0.60
C VAL A 344 17.05 13.16 1.06
N PRO A 345 16.85 11.84 1.02
CA PRO A 345 15.60 11.21 1.45
C PRO A 345 15.24 11.53 2.91
N ASN A 346 16.21 11.44 3.82
CA ASN A 346 16.01 11.67 5.25
C ASN A 346 17.08 12.59 5.85
N PRO A 347 16.94 13.90 5.77
CA PRO A 347 17.90 14.84 6.35
C PRO A 347 17.94 14.82 7.90
N GLN A 348 16.93 14.23 8.57
CA GLN A 348 16.90 14.10 10.04
C GLN A 348 17.61 12.84 10.56
N GLY A 349 17.88 11.86 9.67
CA GLY A 349 18.53 10.60 10.06
C GLY A 349 17.78 9.88 11.19
N ASP A 350 18.52 9.46 12.20
CA ASP A 350 17.96 8.72 13.36
C ASP A 350 17.02 9.55 14.24
N ALA A 351 17.04 10.88 14.12
CA ALA A 351 16.10 11.74 14.85
C ALA A 351 14.70 11.77 14.24
N PHE A 352 14.54 11.27 13.02
CA PHE A 352 13.24 11.20 12.36
C PHE A 352 12.31 10.22 13.08
N VAL A 353 11.07 10.64 13.31
CA VAL A 353 9.97 9.82 13.85
C VAL A 353 8.79 9.91 12.91
N ASP A 354 8.31 8.75 12.44
CA ASP A 354 7.14 8.72 11.58
C ASP A 354 5.86 9.04 12.37
N LYS A 355 5.26 10.18 12.09
CA LYS A 355 4.01 10.61 12.72
C LYS A 355 2.77 10.13 11.96
N GLY A 356 2.92 9.35 10.91
CA GLY A 356 1.80 8.77 10.16
C GLY A 356 0.84 9.83 9.64
N PHE A 357 -0.45 9.66 9.94
CA PHE A 357 -1.50 10.56 9.50
C PHE A 357 -1.34 11.99 10.04
N GLY A 358 -0.77 12.17 11.23
CA GLY A 358 -0.46 13.48 11.78
C GLY A 358 0.49 14.30 10.88
N ASN A 359 1.42 13.66 10.17
CA ASN A 359 2.28 14.33 9.18
C ASN A 359 1.45 14.91 8.02
N PHE A 360 0.57 14.10 7.42
CA PHE A 360 -0.29 14.58 6.34
C PHE A 360 -1.19 15.73 6.80
N LEU A 361 -1.79 15.63 7.98
CA LEU A 361 -2.66 16.70 8.48
C LEU A 361 -1.95 18.05 8.58
N ARG A 362 -0.64 18.08 8.91
CA ARG A 362 0.17 19.30 8.96
C ARG A 362 0.70 19.76 7.61
N SER A 363 0.71 18.87 6.64
CA SER A 363 1.37 19.10 5.36
C SER A 363 0.70 20.22 4.55
N PRO A 364 1.43 20.89 3.64
CA PRO A 364 0.86 21.82 2.68
C PRO A 364 -0.17 21.20 1.75
N GLU A 365 -0.10 19.88 1.53
CA GLU A 365 -1.05 19.11 0.71
C GLU A 365 -2.46 19.10 1.32
N ASN A 366 -2.56 19.23 2.65
CA ASN A 366 -3.84 19.37 3.33
C ASN A 366 -4.28 20.84 3.31
N ALA A 367 -5.22 21.16 2.43
CA ALA A 367 -5.77 22.51 2.33
C ALA A 367 -6.81 22.83 3.44
N ASN A 368 -7.20 21.86 4.27
CA ASN A 368 -8.22 22.06 5.29
C ASN A 368 -7.60 22.49 6.61
N GLU A 369 -7.68 23.81 6.91
CA GLU A 369 -7.11 24.39 8.12
C GLU A 369 -7.70 23.82 9.41
N ALA A 370 -8.99 23.44 9.42
CA ALA A 370 -9.60 22.80 10.59
C ALA A 370 -8.99 21.41 10.87
N TRP A 371 -8.67 20.66 9.81
CA TRP A 371 -8.00 19.36 9.95
C TRP A 371 -6.55 19.51 10.44
N LYS A 372 -5.84 20.57 10.03
CA LYS A 372 -4.48 20.83 10.53
C LYS A 372 -4.42 20.96 12.05
N GLN A 373 -5.46 21.56 12.66
CA GLN A 373 -5.54 21.72 14.11
C GLN A 373 -5.69 20.37 14.85
N LEU A 374 -6.17 19.35 14.17
CA LEU A 374 -6.35 18.01 14.75
C LEU A 374 -5.06 17.19 14.71
N ALA A 375 -4.04 17.58 13.95
CA ALA A 375 -2.84 16.79 13.71
C ALA A 375 -2.17 16.21 14.97
N PRO A 376 -2.03 16.92 16.12
CA PRO A 376 -1.43 16.34 17.32
C PRO A 376 -2.18 15.11 17.86
N GLN A 377 -3.51 15.01 17.63
CA GLN A 377 -4.34 13.89 18.08
C GLN A 377 -4.18 12.65 17.19
N PHE A 378 -3.55 12.83 16.00
CA PHE A 378 -3.36 11.77 15.02
C PHE A 378 -1.89 11.41 14.77
N ASP A 379 -0.97 11.95 15.57
CA ASP A 379 0.45 11.57 15.51
C ASP A 379 0.64 10.08 15.82
N GLY A 380 1.42 9.41 14.99
CA GLY A 380 1.71 7.99 15.08
C GLY A 380 0.58 7.07 14.62
N ARG A 381 -0.54 7.61 14.13
CA ARG A 381 -1.65 6.80 13.62
C ARG A 381 -1.47 6.47 12.14
N PHE A 382 -1.72 5.21 11.82
CA PHE A 382 -1.67 4.66 10.46
C PHE A 382 -3.01 4.01 10.12
N ARG A 383 -3.31 3.94 8.82
CA ARG A 383 -4.52 3.33 8.30
C ARG A 383 -4.72 1.92 8.83
N VAL A 384 -5.94 1.60 9.23
CA VAL A 384 -6.40 0.23 9.45
C VAL A 384 -6.56 -0.42 8.07
N ALA A 385 -5.53 -1.15 7.62
CA ALA A 385 -5.53 -1.81 6.33
C ALA A 385 -6.42 -3.07 6.35
N THR A 386 -6.95 -3.45 5.18
CA THR A 386 -7.59 -4.77 5.04
C THR A 386 -6.64 -5.89 5.43
N VAL A 387 -7.17 -6.94 6.08
CA VAL A 387 -6.41 -8.18 6.32
C VAL A 387 -6.66 -9.25 5.23
N ARG A 388 -7.38 -8.91 4.14
CA ARG A 388 -7.45 -9.78 2.97
C ARG A 388 -6.06 -9.94 2.35
N ASN A 389 -5.76 -11.12 1.85
CA ASN A 389 -4.47 -11.45 1.22
C ASN A 389 -3.23 -11.27 2.11
N VAL A 390 -3.39 -11.12 3.44
CA VAL A 390 -2.23 -10.93 4.34
C VAL A 390 -1.25 -12.10 4.25
N ASP A 391 -1.74 -13.33 3.96
CA ASP A 391 -0.90 -14.52 3.78
C ASP A 391 -0.59 -14.83 2.32
N LYS A 392 -1.13 -14.09 1.34
CA LYS A 392 -0.90 -14.41 -0.09
C LYS A 392 0.58 -14.26 -0.44
N ARG A 393 1.16 -15.36 -0.92
CA ARG A 393 2.58 -15.48 -1.25
C ARG A 393 2.79 -16.49 -2.37
N PRO A 394 3.86 -16.37 -3.18
CA PRO A 394 4.10 -17.27 -4.31
C PRO A 394 4.48 -18.70 -3.88
N ARG A 395 5.01 -18.87 -2.67
CA ARG A 395 5.37 -20.14 -2.06
C ARG A 395 5.32 -20.04 -0.53
N PRO A 396 5.12 -21.12 0.22
CA PRO A 396 4.95 -21.11 1.69
C PRO A 396 6.11 -20.45 2.45
N GLU A 397 7.35 -20.61 1.98
CA GLU A 397 8.57 -20.13 2.61
C GLU A 397 8.84 -18.65 2.33
N PHE A 398 8.10 -18.04 1.39
CA PHE A 398 8.29 -16.63 1.02
C PHE A 398 8.05 -15.73 2.22
N VAL A 399 9.06 -14.95 2.61
CA VAL A 399 8.97 -14.02 3.73
C VAL A 399 8.24 -12.76 3.31
N LYS A 400 7.18 -12.43 4.06
CA LYS A 400 6.44 -11.16 3.93
C LYS A 400 6.84 -10.23 5.06
N ALA A 401 6.71 -8.93 4.82
CA ALA A 401 6.84 -7.92 5.85
C ALA A 401 5.45 -7.36 6.20
N TYR A 402 5.21 -7.06 7.48
CA TYR A 402 3.93 -6.60 8.00
C TYR A 402 4.06 -5.26 8.72
N MET A 403 2.93 -4.56 8.90
CA MET A 403 2.78 -3.19 9.37
C MET A 403 3.36 -2.16 8.38
N HIS A 404 3.20 -0.87 8.69
CA HIS A 404 3.63 0.23 7.82
C HIS A 404 5.15 0.26 7.58
N ASN A 405 5.94 -0.15 8.58
CA ASN A 405 7.40 -0.15 8.55
C ASN A 405 8.01 -1.55 8.34
N GLY A 406 7.18 -2.59 8.17
CA GLY A 406 7.64 -3.96 7.93
C GLY A 406 8.44 -4.59 9.07
N TYR A 407 8.23 -4.16 10.29
CA TYR A 407 8.94 -4.68 11.47
C TYR A 407 8.74 -6.18 11.69
N PHE A 408 7.52 -6.69 11.47
CA PHE A 408 7.21 -8.12 11.61
C PHE A 408 7.42 -8.89 10.31
N LYS A 409 7.81 -10.17 10.41
CA LYS A 409 8.13 -11.04 9.27
C LYS A 409 7.20 -12.25 9.15
N SER A 410 6.31 -12.44 10.13
CA SER A 410 5.28 -13.48 10.12
C SER A 410 3.96 -13.00 10.70
N LEU A 411 2.86 -13.67 10.34
CA LEU A 411 1.55 -13.40 10.97
C LEU A 411 1.54 -13.76 12.45
N LYS A 412 2.30 -14.80 12.84
CA LYS A 412 2.44 -15.19 14.25
C LYS A 412 3.05 -14.05 15.07
N GLU A 413 4.14 -13.40 14.57
CA GLU A 413 4.74 -12.24 15.24
C GLU A 413 3.73 -11.09 15.39
N VAL A 414 2.88 -10.85 14.37
CA VAL A 414 1.84 -9.82 14.42
C VAL A 414 0.80 -10.14 15.50
N VAL A 415 0.26 -11.36 15.51
CA VAL A 415 -0.74 -11.77 16.50
C VAL A 415 -0.14 -11.76 17.91
N HIS A 416 1.09 -12.25 18.07
CA HIS A 416 1.81 -12.21 19.35
C HIS A 416 2.02 -10.77 19.85
N PHE A 417 2.33 -9.82 18.98
CA PHE A 417 2.41 -8.40 19.33
C PHE A 417 1.07 -7.86 19.84
N TYR A 418 -0.04 -8.14 19.16
CA TYR A 418 -1.36 -7.77 19.64
C TYR A 418 -1.73 -8.46 20.97
N ASN A 419 -1.25 -9.69 21.18
CA ASN A 419 -1.50 -10.41 22.41
C ASN A 419 -0.72 -9.86 23.61
N THR A 420 0.52 -9.38 23.37
CA THR A 420 1.49 -9.23 24.47
C THR A 420 2.18 -7.87 24.57
N ARG A 421 1.92 -6.93 23.67
CA ARG A 421 2.61 -5.61 23.66
C ARG A 421 2.55 -4.91 25.03
N ASP A 422 1.41 -5.01 25.72
CA ASP A 422 1.17 -4.28 26.96
C ASP A 422 1.46 -5.12 28.23
N THR A 423 1.77 -6.41 28.07
CA THR A 423 2.07 -7.34 29.17
C THR A 423 3.53 -7.73 29.26
N LEU A 424 4.23 -7.85 28.13
CA LEU A 424 5.66 -8.17 28.12
C LEU A 424 6.52 -6.94 28.44
N PRO A 425 7.71 -7.16 29.06
CA PRO A 425 8.63 -6.07 29.40
C PRO A 425 9.18 -5.39 28.13
N ARG A 426 9.70 -4.17 28.33
CA ARG A 426 10.45 -3.47 27.28
C ARG A 426 11.89 -3.97 27.24
N CYS A 427 12.47 -4.01 26.01
CA CYS A 427 13.88 -4.31 25.75
C CYS A 427 14.46 -3.35 24.72
N GLU A 428 15.77 -3.37 24.57
CA GLU A 428 16.45 -2.70 23.47
C GLU A 428 16.27 -3.47 22.15
N ALA A 429 16.21 -2.76 21.03
CA ALA A 429 16.16 -3.39 19.72
C ALA A 429 17.40 -4.28 19.50
N GLY A 430 17.22 -5.45 18.92
CA GLY A 430 18.27 -6.46 18.73
C GLY A 430 18.53 -7.34 19.97
N SER A 431 17.76 -7.19 21.05
CA SER A 431 17.87 -8.07 22.23
C SER A 431 17.46 -9.51 21.91
N PRO A 432 18.06 -10.55 22.51
CA PRO A 432 17.73 -11.94 22.22
C PRO A 432 16.28 -12.33 22.46
N GLY A 433 15.58 -11.62 23.34
CA GLY A 433 14.15 -11.84 23.63
C GLY A 433 13.19 -11.01 22.79
N GLU A 434 13.69 -10.17 21.91
CA GLU A 434 12.84 -9.32 21.05
C GLU A 434 11.86 -10.17 20.23
N LYS A 435 10.61 -9.72 20.16
CA LYS A 435 9.47 -10.39 19.49
C LYS A 435 9.01 -11.71 20.12
N VAL A 436 9.62 -12.15 21.22
CA VAL A 436 9.29 -13.41 21.90
C VAL A 436 8.91 -13.18 23.36
N SER A 437 9.74 -12.48 24.11
CA SER A 437 9.55 -12.24 25.55
C SER A 437 9.67 -10.76 25.95
N CYS A 438 9.93 -9.88 24.99
CA CYS A 438 9.95 -8.43 25.20
C CYS A 438 9.75 -7.68 23.88
N TRP A 439 9.37 -6.41 24.01
CA TRP A 439 9.18 -5.50 22.86
C TRP A 439 10.02 -4.25 23.01
N PRO A 440 10.71 -3.78 21.97
CA PRO A 440 11.31 -2.46 21.95
C PRO A 440 10.26 -1.35 22.19
N PRO A 441 10.69 -0.14 22.57
CA PRO A 441 9.78 0.98 22.69
C PRO A 441 9.12 1.28 21.33
N PRO A 442 7.88 1.81 21.33
CA PRO A 442 7.21 2.24 20.11
C PRO A 442 8.01 3.34 19.43
N GLU A 443 8.03 3.36 18.09
CA GLU A 443 8.66 4.47 17.36
C GLU A 443 7.99 5.81 17.67
N ASN A 444 6.67 5.81 17.71
CA ASN A 444 5.89 6.98 18.13
C ASN A 444 5.06 6.63 19.37
N ALA A 445 5.39 7.23 20.50
CA ALA A 445 4.75 6.96 21.80
C ALA A 445 3.50 7.82 22.05
N THR A 446 3.12 8.72 21.12
CA THR A 446 1.92 9.55 21.29
C THR A 446 0.67 8.84 20.78
N ASN A 447 -0.47 9.08 21.39
CA ASN A 447 -1.78 8.54 20.94
C ASN A 447 -1.85 7.02 20.76
N ILE A 448 -1.06 6.25 21.53
CA ILE A 448 -1.07 4.78 21.45
C ILE A 448 -2.45 4.25 21.84
N ASN A 449 -2.95 3.32 21.04
CA ASN A 449 -4.17 2.59 21.35
C ASN A 449 -3.91 1.62 22.51
N THR A 450 -4.48 1.91 23.69
CA THR A 450 -4.35 1.10 24.90
C THR A 450 -5.42 0.01 25.03
N ASN A 451 -6.35 -0.09 24.06
CA ASN A 451 -7.47 -1.04 24.13
C ASN A 451 -7.23 -2.32 23.32
N CYS A 452 -6.06 -2.48 22.68
CA CYS A 452 -5.83 -3.55 21.71
C CYS A 452 -4.95 -4.69 22.19
N CYS A 453 -3.98 -4.44 23.07
CA CYS A 453 -2.75 -5.22 22.99
C CYS A 453 -2.37 -5.92 24.31
N ASP A 454 -3.37 -6.42 24.99
CA ASP A 454 -3.40 -7.36 26.11
C ASP A 454 -4.63 -8.26 25.92
N LEU A 455 -4.43 -9.38 25.21
CA LEU A 455 -5.54 -10.24 24.78
C LEU A 455 -5.69 -11.50 25.63
N GLY A 456 -4.63 -11.92 26.32
CA GLY A 456 -4.61 -13.13 27.15
C GLY A 456 -4.79 -14.43 26.34
N LEU A 457 -4.33 -14.46 25.08
CA LEU A 457 -4.38 -15.66 24.25
C LEU A 457 -3.24 -16.62 24.63
N SER A 458 -3.51 -17.92 24.59
CA SER A 458 -2.47 -18.94 24.60
C SER A 458 -1.75 -18.99 23.24
N ASP A 459 -0.60 -19.67 23.20
CA ASP A 459 0.16 -19.86 21.95
C ASP A 459 -0.67 -20.60 20.88
N ASP A 460 -1.42 -21.65 21.27
CA ASP A 460 -2.33 -22.36 20.38
C ASP A 460 -3.47 -21.46 19.85
N GLN A 461 -3.98 -20.56 20.71
CA GLN A 461 -5.01 -19.60 20.28
C GLN A 461 -4.47 -18.54 19.32
N GLU A 462 -3.23 -18.09 19.48
CA GLU A 462 -2.56 -17.25 18.48
C GLU A 462 -2.46 -17.99 17.14
N ASP A 463 -2.11 -19.29 17.15
CA ASP A 463 -2.04 -20.12 15.94
C ASP A 463 -3.41 -20.33 15.29
N ASP A 464 -4.47 -20.50 16.06
CA ASP A 464 -5.85 -20.54 15.56
C ASP A 464 -6.24 -19.24 14.85
N VAL A 465 -5.90 -18.06 15.42
CA VAL A 465 -6.12 -16.75 14.76
C VAL A 465 -5.35 -16.67 13.46
N VAL A 466 -4.08 -17.11 13.42
CA VAL A 466 -3.28 -17.16 12.18
C VAL A 466 -3.92 -18.11 11.16
N ALA A 467 -4.44 -19.26 11.58
CA ALA A 467 -5.15 -20.17 10.69
C ALA A 467 -6.37 -19.50 10.05
N PHE A 468 -7.15 -18.76 10.80
CA PHE A 468 -8.27 -17.98 10.24
C PHE A 468 -7.79 -16.92 9.25
N LEU A 469 -6.78 -16.10 9.59
CA LEU A 469 -6.25 -15.06 8.71
C LEU A 469 -5.78 -15.62 7.35
N LYS A 470 -5.26 -16.84 7.31
CA LYS A 470 -4.87 -17.52 6.06
C LYS A 470 -6.06 -17.83 5.18
N THR A 471 -7.26 -18.04 5.74
CA THR A 471 -8.48 -18.27 4.95
C THR A 471 -8.92 -17.07 4.13
N LEU A 472 -8.37 -15.87 4.40
CA LEU A 472 -8.68 -14.63 3.70
C LEU A 472 -7.84 -14.43 2.42
N THR A 473 -7.11 -15.45 1.99
CA THR A 473 -6.26 -15.44 0.79
C THR A 473 -7.09 -15.79 -0.44
N ASP A 474 -7.09 -14.92 -1.44
CA ASP A 474 -7.79 -15.10 -2.70
C ASP A 474 -7.21 -16.22 -3.57
N GLY A 475 -8.08 -16.77 -4.42
CA GLY A 475 -7.74 -17.86 -5.34
C GLY A 475 -8.00 -19.25 -4.75
N TYR A 476 -8.89 -19.34 -3.77
CA TYR A 476 -9.31 -20.64 -3.24
C TYR A 476 -10.06 -21.45 -4.30
N ALA A 477 -9.56 -22.67 -4.55
CA ALA A 477 -10.23 -23.67 -5.37
C ALA A 477 -10.80 -24.75 -4.45
N ALA A 478 -12.13 -24.87 -4.40
CA ALA A 478 -12.77 -25.95 -3.66
C ALA A 478 -12.34 -27.31 -4.23
N PRO A 479 -12.03 -28.32 -3.40
CA PRO A 479 -11.75 -29.66 -3.87
C PRO A 479 -12.92 -30.19 -4.71
N LEU A 480 -12.61 -30.82 -5.86
CA LEU A 480 -13.63 -31.44 -6.71
C LEU A 480 -14.38 -32.53 -5.91
N GLY A 481 -15.70 -32.35 -5.80
CA GLY A 481 -16.55 -33.30 -5.07
C GLY A 481 -16.84 -32.96 -3.61
N SER A 482 -16.49 -31.79 -3.13
CA SER A 482 -16.93 -31.31 -1.81
C SER A 482 -18.45 -31.22 -1.79
N PRO A 483 -19.16 -31.85 -0.83
CA PRO A 483 -20.62 -31.71 -0.69
C PRO A 483 -20.94 -30.25 -0.33
N PRO A 484 -22.15 -29.75 -0.70
CA PRO A 484 -22.58 -28.43 -0.23
C PRO A 484 -22.59 -28.44 1.30
N SER A 485 -21.99 -27.41 1.91
CA SER A 485 -21.94 -27.23 3.36
C SER A 485 -23.36 -27.23 3.96
N SER A 486 -23.60 -28.11 4.92
CA SER A 486 -24.87 -28.19 5.63
C SER A 486 -25.01 -27.17 6.78
N ALA A 487 -24.02 -26.31 6.96
CA ALA A 487 -23.91 -25.43 8.13
C ALA A 487 -23.81 -23.94 7.78
N VAL A 488 -24.82 -23.38 7.10
CA VAL A 488 -25.12 -21.94 7.23
C VAL A 488 -26.31 -21.84 8.19
N PRO A 489 -26.16 -21.27 9.40
CA PRO A 489 -27.32 -20.92 10.20
C PRO A 489 -28.19 -19.95 9.40
N PRO A 490 -29.52 -20.14 9.36
CA PRO A 490 -30.40 -19.18 8.71
C PRO A 490 -30.19 -17.81 9.38
N ALA A 491 -30.01 -16.77 8.55
CA ALA A 491 -30.00 -15.41 9.03
C ALA A 491 -31.22 -15.20 9.96
N ALA A 492 -30.96 -14.83 11.21
CA ALA A 492 -32.02 -14.42 12.12
C ALA A 492 -32.77 -13.27 11.45
N ARG A 493 -34.03 -13.50 11.12
CA ARG A 493 -34.97 -12.43 10.72
C ARG A 493 -35.28 -11.69 12.02
N ASP A 494 -34.66 -10.55 12.18
CA ASP A 494 -35.08 -9.61 13.21
C ASP A 494 -36.39 -8.98 12.76
N ASN A 495 -37.42 -9.16 13.63
CA ASN A 495 -38.70 -8.45 13.58
C ASN A 495 -38.49 -7.00 14.03
#